data_1884eb30d0c8b3bbbfbbf50d9cc6935b
#
_entry.id   1884eb30d0c8b3bbbfbbf50d9cc6935b
#
_cell.length_a   1.000
_cell.length_b   1.000
_cell.length_c   1.000
_cell.angle_alpha   90.00
_cell.angle_beta   90.00
_cell.angle_gamma   90.00
#
_symmetry.space_group_name_H-M   'P 1'
#
loop_
_entity.id
_entity.type
_entity.pdbx_description
1 polymer ?
#
loop_
_entity_poly.entity_id
_entity_poly.type
_entity_poly.pdbx_seq_one_letter_code
_entity_poly.pdbx_strand_id
1 'polypeptide(L)'
;MTPGIDAFLEMMAAERGASRHTLDAYRRDLADFAAFLVRRGGSLPEATAETIRDYLAALAEVGLRASTTARRLAAIRQYFKFLYLEGRRPDDPSAQIDRPRQGRRLPKLLEVEEIEALIAAARARDGSDGVRLTALLELFYATGMRVSE
;
A
#
# COMPACT_ATOMS: atom_id res chain seq x y z
N MET A 1 -15.94 -14.12 -4.31
CA MET A 1 -15.85 -12.85 -3.54
C MET A 1 -16.12 -13.19 -2.07
N THR A 2 -15.35 -12.66 -1.13
CA THR A 2 -15.50 -12.94 0.30
C THR A 2 -16.34 -11.80 0.89
N PRO A 3 -17.61 -12.00 1.26
CA PRO A 3 -18.56 -10.94 1.64
C PRO A 3 -18.04 -10.00 2.74
N GLY A 4 -17.17 -10.47 3.61
CA GLY A 4 -16.57 -9.67 4.68
C GLY A 4 -15.54 -8.65 4.19
N ILE A 5 -14.86 -8.90 3.07
CA ILE A 5 -13.87 -7.96 2.51
C ILE A 5 -14.59 -6.75 1.91
N ASP A 6 -15.69 -6.97 1.20
CA ASP A 6 -16.42 -5.89 0.55
C ASP A 6 -17.02 -4.92 1.58
N ALA A 7 -17.66 -5.43 2.64
CA ALA A 7 -18.16 -4.59 3.74
C ALA A 7 -17.04 -3.78 4.44
N PHE A 8 -15.87 -4.38 4.64
CA PHE A 8 -14.70 -3.68 5.17
C PHE A 8 -14.26 -2.54 4.25
N LEU A 9 -14.19 -2.78 2.94
CA LEU A 9 -13.76 -1.77 1.97
C LEU A 9 -14.78 -0.64 1.82
N GLU A 10 -16.08 -0.94 1.93
CA GLU A 10 -17.15 0.06 1.97
C GLU A 10 -17.02 0.96 3.21
N MET A 11 -16.79 0.38 4.39
CA MET A 11 -16.53 1.16 5.61
C MET A 11 -15.28 2.04 5.45
N MET A 12 -14.19 1.50 4.89
CA MET A 12 -12.96 2.28 4.64
C MET A 12 -13.19 3.45 3.68
N ALA A 13 -14.03 3.28 2.68
CA ALA A 13 -14.40 4.35 1.75
C ALA A 13 -15.29 5.40 2.43
N ALA A 14 -16.35 4.95 3.11
CA ALA A 14 -17.38 5.84 3.65
C ALA A 14 -16.91 6.60 4.91
N GLU A 15 -16.26 5.90 5.86
CA GLU A 15 -15.91 6.49 7.15
C GLU A 15 -14.50 7.07 7.21
N ARG A 16 -13.57 6.51 6.42
CA ARG A 16 -12.15 6.92 6.46
C ARG A 16 -11.68 7.66 5.23
N GLY A 17 -12.53 7.86 4.25
CA GLY A 17 -12.19 8.57 3.03
C GLY A 17 -11.01 7.94 2.28
N ALA A 18 -10.86 6.60 2.36
CA ALA A 18 -9.73 5.91 1.75
C ALA A 18 -9.74 6.08 0.23
N SER A 19 -8.59 6.44 -0.34
CA SER A 19 -8.46 6.60 -1.78
C SER A 19 -8.74 5.28 -2.52
N ARG A 20 -9.21 5.38 -3.77
CA ARG A 20 -9.45 4.21 -4.64
C ARG A 20 -8.22 3.30 -4.73
N HIS A 21 -7.03 3.88 -4.85
CA HIS A 21 -5.79 3.12 -4.87
C HIS A 21 -5.53 2.33 -3.58
N THR A 22 -5.88 2.89 -2.42
CA THR A 22 -5.78 2.20 -1.12
C THR A 22 -6.76 1.04 -1.05
N LEU A 23 -8.02 1.26 -1.46
CA LEU A 23 -9.05 0.23 -1.47
C LEU A 23 -8.68 -0.94 -2.39
N ASP A 24 -8.19 -0.65 -3.61
CA ASP A 24 -7.74 -1.66 -4.56
C ASP A 24 -6.51 -2.42 -4.06
N ALA A 25 -5.60 -1.75 -3.36
CA ALA A 25 -4.44 -2.40 -2.75
C ALA A 25 -4.86 -3.33 -1.62
N TYR A 26 -5.75 -2.87 -0.72
CA TYR A 26 -6.24 -3.67 0.40
C TYR A 26 -7.08 -4.86 -0.07
N ARG A 27 -7.90 -4.68 -1.10
CA ARG A 27 -8.64 -5.78 -1.74
C ARG A 27 -7.72 -6.89 -2.21
N ARG A 28 -6.65 -6.53 -2.94
CA ARG A 28 -5.66 -7.49 -3.45
C ARG A 28 -4.89 -8.17 -2.32
N ASP A 29 -4.48 -7.42 -1.30
CA ASP A 29 -3.74 -7.94 -0.16
C ASP A 29 -4.55 -8.94 0.66
N LEU A 30 -5.82 -8.62 0.93
CA LEU A 30 -6.72 -9.52 1.66
C LEU A 30 -7.11 -10.74 0.85
N ALA A 31 -7.29 -10.61 -0.47
CA ALA A 31 -7.55 -11.74 -1.37
C ALA A 31 -6.36 -12.70 -1.42
N ASP A 32 -5.12 -12.19 -1.46
CA ASP A 32 -3.90 -13.00 -1.42
C ASP A 32 -3.76 -13.76 -0.09
N PHE A 33 -4.03 -13.08 1.03
CA PHE A 33 -4.05 -13.73 2.34
C PHE A 33 -5.16 -14.79 2.46
N ALA A 34 -6.37 -14.51 1.98
CA ALA A 34 -7.47 -15.47 1.93
C ALA A 34 -7.10 -16.71 1.11
N ALA A 35 -6.47 -16.52 -0.06
CA ALA A 35 -6.00 -17.62 -0.89
C ALA A 35 -4.92 -18.47 -0.18
N PHE A 36 -4.02 -17.83 0.58
CA PHE A 36 -3.04 -18.54 1.41
C PHE A 36 -3.72 -19.42 2.46
N LEU A 37 -4.74 -18.89 3.17
CA LEU A 37 -5.48 -19.64 4.18
C LEU A 37 -6.24 -20.82 3.58
N VAL A 38 -6.93 -20.62 2.44
CA VAL A 38 -7.67 -21.69 1.74
C VAL A 38 -6.75 -22.85 1.36
N ARG A 39 -5.53 -22.60 0.89
CA ARG A 39 -4.55 -23.66 0.60
C ARG A 39 -4.17 -24.50 1.82
N ARG A 40 -4.38 -23.97 3.04
CA ARG A 40 -4.14 -24.64 4.32
C ARG A 40 -5.41 -25.15 4.98
N GLY A 41 -6.53 -25.16 4.26
CA GLY A 41 -7.83 -25.62 4.75
C GLY A 41 -8.54 -24.66 5.73
N GLY A 42 -8.06 -23.38 5.81
CA GLY A 42 -8.64 -22.35 6.67
C GLY A 42 -9.45 -21.32 5.91
N SER A 43 -10.00 -20.37 6.64
CA SER A 43 -10.77 -19.25 6.10
C SER A 43 -10.33 -17.92 6.70
N LEU A 44 -10.59 -16.82 6.00
CA LEU A 44 -10.19 -15.48 6.45
C LEU A 44 -10.81 -15.09 7.80
N PRO A 45 -12.12 -15.32 8.08
CA PRO A 45 -12.70 -15.00 9.38
C PRO A 45 -12.14 -15.83 10.55
N GLU A 46 -11.60 -17.01 10.29
CA GLU A 46 -11.09 -17.94 11.31
C GLU A 46 -9.57 -17.85 11.51
N ALA A 47 -8.91 -16.97 10.78
CA ALA A 47 -7.46 -16.83 10.87
C ALA A 47 -6.99 -16.51 12.30
N THR A 48 -5.88 -17.11 12.69
CA THR A 48 -5.25 -16.95 14.01
C THR A 48 -3.97 -16.08 13.90
N ALA A 49 -3.44 -15.65 15.02
CA ALA A 49 -2.15 -14.98 15.06
C ALA A 49 -1.02 -15.84 14.46
N GLU A 50 -1.10 -17.16 14.62
CA GLU A 50 -0.13 -18.11 14.06
C GLU A 50 -0.21 -18.13 12.54
N THR A 51 -1.42 -18.28 11.97
CA THR A 51 -1.60 -18.28 10.50
C THR A 51 -1.19 -16.95 9.86
N ILE A 52 -1.34 -15.82 10.57
CA ILE A 52 -0.82 -14.52 10.09
C ILE A 52 0.71 -14.53 10.08
N ARG A 53 1.37 -15.05 11.14
CA ARG A 53 2.84 -15.15 11.18
C ARG A 53 3.37 -16.06 10.07
N ASP A 54 2.73 -17.20 9.85
CA ASP A 54 3.08 -18.13 8.76
C ASP A 54 2.97 -17.45 7.39
N TYR A 55 1.91 -16.66 7.17
CA TYR A 55 1.78 -15.90 5.95
C TYR A 55 2.92 -14.89 5.77
N LEU A 56 3.26 -14.15 6.82
CA LEU A 56 4.36 -13.18 6.77
C LEU A 56 5.72 -13.87 6.52
N ALA A 57 5.94 -15.05 7.10
CA ALA A 57 7.13 -15.87 6.85
C ALA A 57 7.19 -16.32 5.38
N ALA A 58 6.08 -16.82 4.84
CA ALA A 58 6.00 -17.22 3.43
C ALA A 58 6.27 -16.04 2.47
N LEU A 59 5.82 -14.82 2.81
CA LEU A 59 6.15 -13.63 2.02
C LEU A 59 7.64 -13.28 2.04
N ALA A 60 8.31 -13.51 3.17
CA ALA A 60 9.75 -13.29 3.32
C ALA A 60 10.55 -14.33 2.51
N GLU A 61 10.13 -15.59 2.51
CA GLU A 61 10.74 -16.67 1.72
C GLU A 61 10.70 -16.41 0.21
N VAL A 62 9.59 -15.83 -0.27
CA VAL A 62 9.45 -15.41 -1.69
C VAL A 62 10.26 -14.13 -2.00
N GLY A 63 10.92 -13.52 -1.00
CA GLY A 63 11.76 -12.35 -1.17
C GLY A 63 11.00 -11.04 -1.40
N LEU A 64 9.75 -10.93 -0.94
CA LEU A 64 9.00 -9.68 -1.04
C LEU A 64 9.68 -8.56 -0.24
N ARG A 65 9.61 -7.33 -0.77
CA ARG A 65 10.14 -6.16 -0.08
C ARG A 65 9.43 -5.94 1.27
N ALA A 66 10.19 -5.57 2.30
CA ALA A 66 9.67 -5.29 3.63
C ALA A 66 8.52 -4.25 3.63
N SER A 67 8.55 -3.27 2.72
CA SER A 67 7.48 -2.29 2.54
C SER A 67 6.17 -2.92 2.05
N THR A 68 6.25 -3.90 1.14
CA THR A 68 5.10 -4.64 0.63
C THR A 68 4.50 -5.52 1.73
N THR A 69 5.35 -6.24 2.47
CA THR A 69 4.92 -7.08 3.60
C THR A 69 4.27 -6.24 4.70
N ALA A 70 4.85 -5.06 5.01
CA ALA A 70 4.27 -4.15 5.99
C ALA A 70 2.90 -3.59 5.55
N ARG A 71 2.70 -3.27 4.25
CA ARG A 71 1.40 -2.85 3.72
C ARG A 71 0.37 -3.98 3.82
N ARG A 72 0.74 -5.21 3.44
CA ARG A 72 -0.14 -6.40 3.56
C ARG A 72 -0.56 -6.64 5.01
N LEU A 73 0.38 -6.56 5.96
CA LEU A 73 0.05 -6.64 7.37
C LEU A 73 -0.87 -5.50 7.82
N ALA A 74 -0.69 -4.28 7.30
CA ALA A 74 -1.57 -3.16 7.61
C ALA A 74 -3.01 -3.42 7.13
N ALA A 75 -3.20 -3.98 5.93
CA ALA A 75 -4.52 -4.38 5.43
C ALA A 75 -5.16 -5.45 6.32
N ILE A 76 -4.41 -6.49 6.69
CA ILE A 76 -4.87 -7.56 7.59
C ILE A 76 -5.29 -6.98 8.96
N ARG A 77 -4.49 -6.09 9.54
CA ARG A 77 -4.81 -5.44 10.82
C ARG A 77 -6.08 -4.59 10.76
N GLN A 78 -6.23 -3.79 9.70
CA GLN A 78 -7.43 -2.98 9.55
C GLN A 78 -8.68 -3.85 9.38
N TYR A 79 -8.57 -4.97 8.67
CA TYR A 79 -9.66 -5.91 8.48
C TYR A 79 -10.06 -6.60 9.80
N PHE A 80 -9.12 -7.15 10.57
CA PHE A 80 -9.47 -7.80 11.85
C PHE A 80 -9.93 -6.81 12.90
N LYS A 81 -9.37 -5.60 12.93
CA LYS A 81 -9.88 -4.53 13.78
C LYS A 81 -11.33 -4.17 13.43
N PHE A 82 -11.66 -4.11 12.13
CA PHE A 82 -13.04 -3.92 11.67
C PHE A 82 -13.94 -5.04 12.16
N LEU A 83 -13.58 -6.32 12.00
CA LEU A 83 -14.38 -7.44 12.47
C LEU A 83 -14.60 -7.43 13.99
N TYR A 84 -13.59 -7.06 14.76
CA TYR A 84 -13.67 -6.93 16.21
C TYR A 84 -14.63 -5.80 16.63
N LEU A 85 -14.51 -4.62 16.02
CA LEU A 85 -15.35 -3.46 16.33
C LEU A 85 -16.82 -3.69 15.92
N GLU A 86 -17.08 -4.41 14.84
CA GLU A 86 -18.41 -4.80 14.39
C GLU A 86 -19.02 -5.98 15.19
N GLY A 87 -18.32 -6.47 16.21
CA GLY A 87 -18.76 -7.64 16.99
C GLY A 87 -18.83 -8.95 16.19
N ARG A 88 -18.22 -8.99 15.00
CA ARG A 88 -18.17 -10.19 14.15
C ARG A 88 -17.10 -11.18 14.60
N ARG A 89 -16.18 -10.74 15.44
CA ARG A 89 -15.17 -11.54 16.13
C ARG A 89 -15.00 -11.09 17.58
N PRO A 90 -14.73 -12.02 18.51
CA PRO A 90 -14.49 -11.69 19.92
C PRO A 90 -13.07 -11.17 20.17
N ASP A 91 -12.14 -11.31 19.19
CA ASP A 91 -10.72 -10.99 19.30
C ASP A 91 -10.16 -10.35 18.04
N ASP A 92 -8.99 -9.71 18.16
CA ASP A 92 -8.17 -9.27 17.03
C ASP A 92 -6.87 -10.10 16.98
N PRO A 93 -6.77 -11.10 16.09
CA PRO A 93 -5.59 -11.97 16.01
C PRO A 93 -4.33 -11.25 15.52
N SER A 94 -4.47 -10.05 14.97
CA SER A 94 -3.36 -9.26 14.46
C SER A 94 -2.78 -8.27 15.48
N ALA A 95 -3.41 -8.11 16.65
CA ALA A 95 -3.05 -7.09 17.64
C ALA A 95 -1.58 -7.21 18.13
N GLN A 96 -1.09 -8.45 18.32
CA GLN A 96 0.24 -8.74 18.84
C GLN A 96 1.26 -9.12 17.76
N ILE A 97 0.97 -8.89 16.49
CA ILE A 97 1.90 -9.18 15.41
C ILE A 97 2.86 -7.99 15.23
N ASP A 98 4.17 -8.21 15.35
CA ASP A 98 5.14 -7.15 15.12
C ASP A 98 5.20 -6.73 13.65
N ARG A 99 5.45 -5.43 13.43
CA ARG A 99 5.66 -4.92 12.07
C ARG A 99 7.03 -5.37 11.56
N PRO A 100 7.14 -5.81 10.29
CA PRO A 100 8.44 -6.03 9.68
C PRO A 100 9.31 -4.77 9.82
N ARG A 101 10.56 -4.95 10.27
CA ARG A 101 11.50 -3.84 10.38
C ARG A 101 11.80 -3.30 8.98
N GLN A 102 11.38 -2.10 8.71
CA GLN A 102 11.74 -1.38 7.49
C GLN A 102 12.99 -0.56 7.75
N GLY A 103 14.05 -0.78 6.99
CA GLY A 103 15.16 0.16 6.97
C GLY A 103 14.64 1.53 6.51
N ARG A 104 14.96 2.58 7.25
CA ARG A 104 14.60 3.97 6.89
C ARG A 104 15.45 4.35 5.68
N ARG A 105 14.89 4.23 4.48
CA ARG A 105 15.54 4.76 3.28
C ARG A 105 15.44 6.28 3.34
N LEU A 106 16.58 6.95 3.29
CA LEU A 106 16.59 8.39 3.07
C LEU A 106 16.01 8.66 1.68
N PRO A 107 15.15 9.69 1.54
CA PRO A 107 14.69 10.12 0.23
C PRO A 107 15.90 10.45 -0.64
N LYS A 108 15.87 10.06 -1.91
CA LYS A 108 16.83 10.60 -2.89
C LYS A 108 16.39 12.02 -3.17
N LEU A 109 17.17 12.97 -2.72
CA LEU A 109 16.98 14.37 -3.03
C LEU A 109 17.74 14.67 -4.32
N LEU A 110 17.22 15.56 -5.14
CA LEU A 110 17.93 16.17 -6.25
C LEU A 110 18.51 17.48 -5.74
N GLU A 111 19.76 17.76 -6.07
CA GLU A 111 20.38 19.06 -5.85
C GLU A 111 19.85 20.07 -6.86
N VAL A 112 19.99 21.36 -6.56
CA VAL A 112 19.46 22.44 -7.42
C VAL A 112 20.03 22.35 -8.82
N GLU A 113 21.33 22.08 -8.93
CA GLU A 113 22.06 21.95 -10.19
C GLU A 113 21.52 20.77 -11.04
N GLU A 114 21.08 19.68 -10.41
CA GLU A 114 20.48 18.55 -11.10
C GLU A 114 19.09 18.91 -11.65
N ILE A 115 18.32 19.71 -10.91
CA ILE A 115 17.00 20.20 -11.34
C ILE A 115 17.17 21.16 -12.53
N GLU A 116 18.12 22.08 -12.46
CA GLU A 116 18.43 23.01 -13.54
C GLU A 116 18.88 22.27 -14.81
N ALA A 117 19.71 21.22 -14.65
CA ALA A 117 20.12 20.37 -15.76
C ALA A 117 18.93 19.62 -16.41
N LEU A 118 17.97 19.13 -15.60
CA LEU A 118 16.76 18.50 -16.12
C LEU A 118 15.90 19.48 -16.92
N ILE A 119 15.71 20.70 -16.41
CA ILE A 119 14.94 21.74 -17.10
C ILE A 119 15.66 22.16 -18.40
N ALA A 120 16.98 22.32 -18.37
CA ALA A 120 17.77 22.64 -19.56
C ALA A 120 17.67 21.55 -20.63
N ALA A 121 17.75 20.27 -20.22
CA ALA A 121 17.60 19.14 -21.13
C ALA A 121 16.17 19.07 -21.74
N ALA A 122 15.14 19.45 -20.99
CA ALA A 122 13.78 19.52 -21.49
C ALA A 122 13.64 20.66 -22.53
N ARG A 123 14.22 21.82 -22.27
CA ARG A 123 14.23 22.98 -23.20
C ARG A 123 14.97 22.70 -24.50
N ALA A 124 15.99 21.84 -24.46
CA ALA A 124 16.77 21.45 -25.64
C ALA A 124 16.01 20.44 -26.53
N ARG A 125 14.85 19.96 -26.14
CA ARG A 125 14.02 19.07 -26.98
C ARG A 125 13.17 19.90 -27.93
N ASP A 126 13.22 19.55 -29.20
CA ASP A 126 12.40 20.20 -30.23
C ASP A 126 10.93 19.82 -30.15
N GLY A 127 10.07 20.70 -30.64
CA GLY A 127 8.63 20.46 -30.82
C GLY A 127 7.80 20.65 -29.55
N SER A 128 6.53 20.30 -29.66
CA SER A 128 5.52 20.49 -28.60
C SER A 128 5.82 19.70 -27.33
N ASP A 129 6.50 18.56 -27.43
CA ASP A 129 6.84 17.70 -26.30
C ASP A 129 7.92 18.33 -25.42
N GLY A 130 8.89 19.04 -26.01
CA GLY A 130 9.90 19.80 -25.27
C GLY A 130 9.26 20.94 -24.48
N VAL A 131 8.37 21.71 -25.12
CA VAL A 131 7.64 22.81 -24.47
C VAL A 131 6.78 22.28 -23.30
N ARG A 132 6.04 21.20 -23.53
CA ARG A 132 5.18 20.58 -22.50
C ARG A 132 6.02 20.06 -21.31
N LEU A 133 7.12 19.35 -21.59
CA LEU A 133 7.97 18.79 -20.55
C LEU A 133 8.61 19.90 -19.71
N THR A 134 9.10 20.97 -20.34
CA THR A 134 9.64 22.13 -19.65
C THR A 134 8.62 22.77 -18.71
N ALA A 135 7.41 23.03 -19.22
CA ALA A 135 6.34 23.62 -18.42
C ALA A 135 5.95 22.76 -17.23
N LEU A 136 5.89 21.42 -17.40
CA LEU A 136 5.61 20.48 -16.32
C LEU A 136 6.72 20.49 -15.26
N LEU A 137 7.99 20.44 -15.65
CA LEU A 137 9.12 20.45 -14.71
C LEU A 137 9.17 21.76 -13.93
N GLU A 138 9.00 22.91 -14.59
CA GLU A 138 8.96 24.22 -13.94
C GLU A 138 7.78 24.33 -12.97
N LEU A 139 6.60 23.82 -13.35
CA LEU A 139 5.41 23.79 -12.49
C LEU A 139 5.64 22.93 -11.24
N PHE A 140 6.18 21.72 -11.40
CA PHE A 140 6.47 20.83 -10.27
C PHE A 140 7.52 21.44 -9.33
N TYR A 141 8.55 22.04 -9.88
CA TYR A 141 9.58 22.69 -9.08
C TYR A 141 9.05 23.91 -8.31
N ALA A 142 8.24 24.74 -8.96
CA ALA A 142 7.67 25.95 -8.35
C ALA A 142 6.60 25.65 -7.28
N THR A 143 5.83 24.58 -7.45
CA THR A 143 4.64 24.30 -6.61
C THR A 143 4.83 23.13 -5.65
N GLY A 144 5.79 22.24 -5.89
CA GLY A 144 5.95 20.99 -5.14
C GLY A 144 4.81 19.99 -5.33
N MET A 145 3.96 20.16 -6.35
CA MET A 145 2.89 19.22 -6.65
C MET A 145 3.42 17.85 -7.02
N ARG A 146 2.65 16.82 -6.70
CA ARG A 146 2.92 15.45 -7.16
C ARG A 146 2.39 15.26 -8.59
N VAL A 147 3.00 14.35 -9.34
CA VAL A 147 2.57 14.00 -10.72
C VAL A 147 1.09 13.58 -10.79
N SER A 148 0.52 13.11 -9.69
CA SER A 148 -0.89 12.70 -9.60
C SER A 148 -1.86 13.82 -9.22
N GLU A 149 -1.36 14.98 -8.86
CA GLU A 149 -2.14 16.17 -8.53
C GLU A 149 -2.30 17.10 -9.75
#